data_755bc0640413dac3bbf31a6cc1259ed4
#
_entry.id   755bc0640413dac3bbf31a6cc1259ed4
#
_cell.length_a   1.000
_cell.length_b   1.000
_cell.length_c   1.000
_cell.angle_alpha   90.00
_cell.angle_beta   90.00
_cell.angle_gamma   90.00
#
_symmetry.space_group_name_H-M   'P 1'
#
loop_
_entity.id
_entity.type
_entity.pdbx_description
1 polymer ?
#
loop_
_entity_poly.entity_id
_entity_poly.type
_entity_poly.pdbx_seq_one_letter_code
_entity_poly.pdbx_strand_id
1 'polypeptide(L)'
;QIAEALKEEGWDFASHTWGHLSVTGKTVDQLRTDNEKWMNNVANIVGTTDTIIFAHGNDIGSWEGYSSDNEVYQYFKSAGYNFYCNVDGSQPYWVQITDQYVRQGRIDLDGYMLYRASTGQTTVLDNMFKASEVFDQRRPTPVIANGES
;
A
#
# COMPACT_ATOMS: atom_id res chain seq x y z
N GLN A 1 -10.31 -17.96 -12.96
CA GLN A 1 -10.52 -19.06 -12.00
C GLN A 1 -9.97 -18.71 -10.60
N ILE A 2 -8.64 -18.48 -10.42
CA ILE A 2 -8.11 -18.16 -9.06
C ILE A 2 -8.66 -16.83 -8.55
N ALA A 3 -8.63 -15.77 -9.35
CA ALA A 3 -9.15 -14.47 -8.96
C ALA A 3 -10.65 -14.50 -8.63
N GLU A 4 -11.43 -15.27 -9.38
CA GLU A 4 -12.86 -15.46 -9.11
C GLU A 4 -13.09 -16.19 -7.80
N ALA A 5 -12.35 -17.29 -7.56
CA ALA A 5 -12.44 -18.02 -6.29
C ALA A 5 -12.08 -17.14 -5.09
N LEU A 6 -11.05 -16.29 -5.21
CA LEU A 6 -10.70 -15.34 -4.15
C LEU A 6 -11.81 -14.31 -3.90
N LYS A 7 -12.46 -13.81 -4.96
CA LYS A 7 -13.60 -12.89 -4.81
C LYS A 7 -14.80 -13.55 -4.14
N GLU A 8 -15.08 -14.81 -4.48
CA GLU A 8 -16.14 -15.60 -3.85
C GLU A 8 -15.88 -15.79 -2.34
N GLU A 9 -14.61 -15.85 -1.94
CA GLU A 9 -14.17 -15.91 -0.55
C GLU A 9 -14.13 -14.53 0.14
N GLY A 10 -14.50 -13.44 -0.54
CA GLY A 10 -14.57 -12.09 0.01
C GLY A 10 -13.27 -11.28 -0.10
N TRP A 11 -12.32 -11.69 -0.94
CA TRP A 11 -11.11 -10.90 -1.21
C TRP A 11 -11.37 -9.80 -2.23
N ASP A 12 -10.83 -8.61 -1.94
CA ASP A 12 -10.77 -7.49 -2.88
C ASP A 12 -9.39 -7.35 -3.50
N PHE A 13 -9.36 -6.78 -4.70
CA PHE A 13 -8.12 -6.50 -5.43
C PHE A 13 -7.91 -5.00 -5.53
N ALA A 14 -6.68 -4.55 -5.28
CA ALA A 14 -6.27 -3.16 -5.40
C ALA A 14 -5.14 -3.01 -6.43
N SER A 15 -5.03 -1.84 -7.05
CA SER A 15 -3.89 -1.54 -7.90
C SER A 15 -2.67 -1.18 -7.05
N HIS A 16 -1.54 -1.81 -7.34
CA HIS A 16 -0.23 -1.43 -6.80
C HIS A 16 0.69 -0.89 -7.89
N THR A 17 0.12 -0.27 -8.92
CA THR A 17 0.71 0.11 -10.19
C THR A 17 1.13 -1.11 -11.05
N TRP A 18 1.34 -0.92 -12.35
CA TRP A 18 1.84 -1.99 -13.21
C TRP A 18 3.34 -2.22 -13.01
N GLY A 19 4.12 -1.15 -13.04
CA GLY A 19 5.57 -1.19 -12.99
C GLY A 19 6.16 -0.97 -11.59
N HIS A 20 5.37 -1.07 -10.52
CA HIS A 20 5.80 -0.75 -9.16
C HIS A 20 6.45 0.64 -9.10
N LEU A 21 5.82 1.63 -9.77
CA LEU A 21 6.35 2.98 -9.88
C LEU A 21 6.11 3.80 -8.62
N SER A 22 7.14 4.52 -8.19
CA SER A 22 6.93 5.63 -7.26
C SER A 22 6.08 6.70 -7.93
N VAL A 23 5.08 7.23 -7.23
CA VAL A 23 4.27 8.36 -7.71
C VAL A 23 5.03 9.68 -7.61
N THR A 24 6.06 9.74 -6.76
CA THR A 24 6.89 10.94 -6.59
C THR A 24 7.82 11.12 -7.80
N GLY A 25 7.85 12.34 -8.33
CA GLY A 25 8.74 12.69 -9.44
C GLY A 25 8.34 12.12 -10.81
N LYS A 26 7.13 11.58 -10.93
CA LYS A 26 6.57 11.15 -12.22
C LYS A 26 5.60 12.18 -12.76
N THR A 27 5.59 12.30 -14.08
CA THR A 27 4.59 13.09 -14.77
C THR A 27 3.25 12.35 -14.81
N VAL A 28 2.15 13.07 -14.95
CA VAL A 28 0.82 12.49 -15.12
C VAL A 28 0.77 11.50 -16.30
N ASP A 29 1.47 11.80 -17.39
CA ASP A 29 1.50 10.91 -18.56
C ASP A 29 2.24 9.59 -18.30
N GLN A 30 3.30 9.62 -17.48
CA GLN A 30 3.98 8.39 -17.06
C GLN A 30 3.08 7.53 -16.18
N LEU A 31 2.36 8.14 -15.24
CA LEU A 31 1.42 7.45 -14.36
C LEU A 31 0.22 6.92 -15.15
N ARG A 32 -0.28 7.69 -16.13
CA ARG A 32 -1.34 7.25 -17.03
C ARG A 32 -0.93 6.02 -17.82
N THR A 33 0.25 6.05 -18.44
CA THR A 33 0.78 4.93 -19.22
C THR A 33 0.91 3.66 -18.37
N ASP A 34 1.37 3.80 -17.13
CA ASP A 34 1.49 2.68 -16.20
C ASP A 34 0.10 2.14 -15.80
N ASN A 35 -0.84 3.02 -15.46
CA ASN A 35 -2.18 2.63 -15.10
C ASN A 35 -2.94 1.96 -16.25
N GLU A 36 -2.79 2.45 -17.48
CA GLU A 36 -3.35 1.80 -18.67
C GLU A 36 -2.84 0.37 -18.86
N LYS A 37 -1.55 0.14 -18.59
CA LYS A 37 -0.98 -1.21 -18.61
C LYS A 37 -1.60 -2.09 -17.51
N TRP A 38 -1.78 -1.56 -16.31
CA TRP A 38 -2.45 -2.27 -15.22
C TRP A 38 -3.89 -2.63 -15.63
N MET A 39 -4.65 -1.66 -16.14
CA MET A 39 -6.03 -1.86 -16.60
C MET A 39 -6.13 -2.93 -17.69
N ASN A 40 -5.22 -2.91 -18.67
CA ASN A 40 -5.24 -3.84 -19.79
C ASN A 40 -4.76 -5.25 -19.44
N ASN A 41 -3.88 -5.41 -18.46
CA ASN A 41 -3.25 -6.71 -18.18
C ASN A 41 -3.70 -7.33 -16.86
N VAL A 42 -4.08 -6.53 -15.86
CA VAL A 42 -4.48 -7.03 -14.55
C VAL A 42 -5.98 -6.89 -14.34
N ALA A 43 -6.56 -5.71 -14.59
CA ALA A 43 -7.99 -5.50 -14.39
C ALA A 43 -8.85 -6.43 -15.27
N ASN A 44 -8.37 -6.83 -16.42
CA ASN A 44 -9.04 -7.85 -17.26
C ASN A 44 -9.19 -9.21 -16.56
N ILE A 45 -8.37 -9.49 -15.55
CA ILE A 45 -8.37 -10.75 -14.80
C ILE A 45 -9.09 -10.59 -13.47
N VAL A 46 -8.76 -9.51 -12.73
CA VAL A 46 -9.25 -9.30 -11.36
C VAL A 46 -10.45 -8.36 -11.29
N GLY A 47 -10.78 -7.67 -12.36
CA GLY A 47 -11.79 -6.61 -12.39
C GLY A 47 -11.19 -5.23 -12.09
N THR A 48 -12.01 -4.19 -12.27
CA THR A 48 -11.64 -2.83 -11.90
C THR A 48 -11.64 -2.65 -10.39
N THR A 49 -10.86 -1.71 -9.91
CA THR A 49 -10.79 -1.33 -8.50
C THR A 49 -10.81 0.18 -8.36
N ASP A 50 -11.33 0.66 -7.25
CA ASP A 50 -11.26 2.07 -6.84
C ASP A 50 -10.17 2.33 -5.79
N THR A 51 -9.35 1.33 -5.51
CA THR A 51 -8.29 1.37 -4.52
C THR A 51 -6.91 1.32 -5.18
N ILE A 52 -6.07 2.31 -4.85
CA ILE A 52 -4.66 2.32 -5.24
C ILE A 52 -3.77 2.25 -4.01
N ILE A 53 -2.76 1.39 -4.09
CA ILE A 53 -1.72 1.20 -3.07
C ILE A 53 -0.42 1.75 -3.65
N PHE A 54 0.11 2.81 -3.06
CA PHE A 54 1.33 3.43 -3.56
C PHE A 54 2.55 2.58 -3.26
N ALA A 55 3.41 2.47 -4.27
CA ALA A 55 4.70 1.79 -4.16
C ALA A 55 5.74 2.66 -3.43
N HIS A 56 6.72 2.03 -2.83
CA HIS A 56 7.86 2.67 -2.15
C HIS A 56 7.50 3.58 -0.97
N GLY A 57 6.30 3.44 -0.41
CA GLY A 57 5.86 4.30 0.70
C GLY A 57 5.66 5.77 0.35
N ASN A 58 5.67 6.11 -0.94
CA ASN A 58 5.46 7.47 -1.41
C ASN A 58 3.96 7.79 -1.52
N ASP A 59 3.64 9.06 -1.31
CA ASP A 59 2.28 9.59 -1.45
C ASP A 59 2.28 10.76 -2.45
N ILE A 60 1.12 11.08 -2.97
CA ILE A 60 0.90 12.17 -3.93
C ILE A 60 0.61 13.52 -3.25
N GLY A 61 0.35 13.53 -1.96
CA GLY A 61 0.02 14.72 -1.18
C GLY A 61 0.90 14.92 0.03
N SER A 62 0.63 16.01 0.72
CA SER A 62 1.25 16.32 2.01
C SER A 62 0.52 15.62 3.16
N TRP A 63 1.02 15.81 4.37
CA TRP A 63 0.33 15.39 5.59
C TRP A 63 -1.11 15.96 5.68
N GLU A 64 -1.32 17.17 5.21
CA GLU A 64 -2.63 17.85 5.27
C GLU A 64 -3.69 17.21 4.35
N GLY A 65 -3.28 16.53 3.30
CA GLY A 65 -4.16 15.84 2.36
C GLY A 65 -3.86 16.12 0.90
N TYR A 66 -4.87 15.87 0.05
CA TYR A 66 -4.77 16.09 -1.39
C TYR A 66 -5.46 17.39 -1.76
N SER A 67 -4.69 18.30 -2.36
CA SER A 67 -5.25 19.52 -2.95
C SER A 67 -5.98 19.21 -4.25
N SER A 68 -7.08 19.91 -4.50
CA SER A 68 -7.77 19.89 -5.79
C SER A 68 -6.90 20.37 -6.96
N ASP A 69 -5.83 21.10 -6.69
CA ASP A 69 -4.88 21.59 -7.71
C ASP A 69 -3.76 20.60 -8.00
N ASN A 70 -3.70 19.49 -7.26
CA ASN A 70 -2.70 18.45 -7.50
C ASN A 70 -3.07 17.63 -8.74
N GLU A 71 -2.33 17.81 -9.84
CA GLU A 71 -2.60 17.16 -11.13
C GLU A 71 -2.56 15.61 -11.04
N VAL A 72 -1.69 15.05 -10.20
CA VAL A 72 -1.59 13.60 -10.00
C VAL A 72 -2.83 13.09 -9.28
N TYR A 73 -3.30 13.80 -8.25
CA TYR A 73 -4.55 13.47 -7.58
C TYR A 73 -5.74 13.57 -8.53
N GLN A 74 -5.85 14.66 -9.29
CA GLN A 74 -6.92 14.83 -10.29
C GLN A 74 -6.93 13.69 -11.29
N TYR A 75 -5.75 13.26 -11.75
CA TYR A 75 -5.64 12.12 -12.66
C TYR A 75 -6.18 10.83 -12.03
N PHE A 76 -5.68 10.43 -10.86
CA PHE A 76 -6.14 9.21 -10.21
C PHE A 76 -7.63 9.26 -9.85
N LYS A 77 -8.12 10.41 -9.44
CA LYS A 77 -9.56 10.62 -9.19
C LYS A 77 -10.37 10.42 -10.45
N SER A 78 -9.95 11.00 -11.58
CA SER A 78 -10.61 10.82 -12.89
C SER A 78 -10.52 9.38 -13.42
N ALA A 79 -9.49 8.64 -13.03
CA ALA A 79 -9.34 7.22 -13.34
C ALA A 79 -10.21 6.30 -12.45
N GLY A 80 -10.94 6.85 -11.48
CA GLY A 80 -11.90 6.13 -10.65
C GLY A 80 -11.40 5.73 -9.27
N TYR A 81 -10.20 6.14 -8.87
CA TYR A 81 -9.67 5.82 -7.54
C TYR A 81 -10.27 6.74 -6.47
N ASN A 82 -10.74 6.15 -5.39
CA ASN A 82 -11.32 6.82 -4.22
C ASN A 82 -10.60 6.46 -2.92
N PHE A 83 -9.91 5.32 -2.89
CA PHE A 83 -9.14 4.83 -1.75
C PHE A 83 -7.66 4.84 -2.07
N TYR A 84 -6.89 5.53 -1.23
CA TYR A 84 -5.45 5.76 -1.42
C TYR A 84 -4.70 5.21 -0.21
N CYS A 85 -3.86 4.20 -0.45
CA CYS A 85 -3.13 3.51 0.60
C CYS A 85 -1.65 3.80 0.51
N ASN A 86 -1.09 4.34 1.57
CA ASN A 86 0.34 4.62 1.71
C ASN A 86 0.97 3.75 2.79
N VAL A 87 2.29 3.62 2.82
CA VAL A 87 3.04 3.04 3.94
C VAL A 87 3.56 4.18 4.81
N ASP A 88 3.22 4.16 6.09
CA ASP A 88 3.76 5.06 7.08
C ASP A 88 4.31 4.24 8.25
N GLY A 89 5.64 4.06 8.26
CA GLY A 89 6.32 3.33 9.34
C GLY A 89 6.51 4.13 10.63
N SER A 90 6.15 5.41 10.64
CA SER A 90 6.30 6.30 11.81
C SER A 90 5.09 6.27 12.74
N GLN A 91 3.94 5.86 12.23
CA GLN A 91 2.66 5.80 12.95
C GLN A 91 2.11 4.38 12.95
N PRO A 92 1.42 3.95 14.01
CA PRO A 92 0.84 2.60 14.04
C PRO A 92 -0.21 2.40 12.94
N TYR A 93 -1.05 3.39 12.70
CA TYR A 93 -1.99 3.47 11.58
C TYR A 93 -2.68 4.84 11.62
N TRP A 94 -3.20 5.28 10.50
CA TRP A 94 -4.04 6.46 10.42
C TRP A 94 -5.00 6.37 9.22
N VAL A 95 -6.12 7.05 9.32
CA VAL A 95 -7.12 7.18 8.26
C VAL A 95 -7.55 8.63 8.17
N GLN A 96 -7.61 9.16 6.96
CA GLN A 96 -8.19 10.45 6.63
C GLN A 96 -9.40 10.24 5.72
N ILE A 97 -10.55 10.73 6.14
CA ILE A 97 -11.81 10.62 5.40
C ILE A 97 -12.26 12.02 5.02
N THR A 98 -12.52 12.22 3.74
CA THR A 98 -13.09 13.44 3.19
C THR A 98 -14.30 13.11 2.34
N ASP A 99 -15.02 14.12 1.86
CA ASP A 99 -16.14 13.93 0.93
C ASP A 99 -15.67 13.41 -0.45
N GLN A 100 -14.37 13.48 -0.73
CA GLN A 100 -13.79 13.18 -2.03
C GLN A 100 -12.97 11.91 -2.07
N TYR A 101 -12.36 11.51 -0.95
CA TYR A 101 -11.48 10.35 -0.88
C TYR A 101 -11.34 9.81 0.54
N VAL A 102 -10.92 8.57 0.62
CA VAL A 102 -10.36 7.96 1.82
C VAL A 102 -8.87 7.71 1.59
N ARG A 103 -8.04 8.10 2.54
CA ARG A 103 -6.60 7.91 2.54
C ARG A 103 -6.18 7.24 3.82
N GLN A 104 -5.26 6.28 3.75
CA GLN A 104 -4.79 5.56 4.94
C GLN A 104 -3.29 5.25 4.88
N GLY A 105 -2.65 5.31 6.04
CA GLY A 105 -1.34 4.76 6.28
C GLY A 105 -1.43 3.27 6.59
N ARG A 106 -0.55 2.48 5.96
CA ARG A 106 -0.37 1.05 6.21
C ARG A 106 0.93 0.83 6.97
N ILE A 107 0.98 -0.23 7.73
CA ILE A 107 2.21 -0.72 8.35
C ILE A 107 2.66 -1.97 7.60
N ASP A 108 3.95 -2.05 7.29
CA ASP A 108 4.53 -3.28 6.80
C ASP A 108 4.59 -4.29 7.95
N LEU A 109 3.85 -5.38 7.78
CA LEU A 109 3.83 -6.49 8.72
C LEU A 109 4.50 -7.70 8.06
N ASP A 110 5.81 -7.69 8.05
CA ASP A 110 6.64 -8.77 7.57
C ASP A 110 7.44 -9.43 8.70
N GLY A 111 8.20 -10.45 8.37
CA GLY A 111 9.01 -11.15 9.35
C GLY A 111 10.10 -10.27 9.98
N TYR A 112 10.62 -9.29 9.26
CA TYR A 112 11.63 -8.36 9.78
C TYR A 112 11.03 -7.38 10.78
N MET A 113 9.86 -6.83 10.49
CA MET A 113 9.13 -5.97 11.41
C MET A 113 8.75 -6.73 12.71
N LEU A 114 8.27 -7.97 12.57
CA LEU A 114 7.99 -8.84 13.72
C LEU A 114 9.25 -9.11 14.57
N TYR A 115 10.38 -9.40 13.92
CA TYR A 115 11.66 -9.57 14.61
C TYR A 115 12.06 -8.31 15.39
N ARG A 116 12.03 -7.15 14.73
CA ARG A 116 12.38 -5.87 15.39
C ARG A 116 11.45 -5.57 16.57
N ALA A 117 10.16 -5.79 16.42
CA ALA A 117 9.20 -5.59 17.50
C ALA A 117 9.43 -6.59 18.64
N SER A 118 9.70 -7.87 18.34
CA SER A 118 9.96 -8.89 19.37
C SER A 118 11.23 -8.64 20.17
N THR A 119 12.19 -7.91 19.60
CA THR A 119 13.46 -7.54 20.24
C THR A 119 13.49 -6.12 20.81
N GLY A 120 12.37 -5.41 20.79
CA GLY A 120 12.25 -4.06 21.33
C GLY A 120 12.89 -2.95 20.46
N GLN A 121 13.22 -3.25 19.20
CA GLN A 121 13.79 -2.28 18.27
C GLN A 121 12.75 -1.34 17.65
N THR A 122 11.47 -1.66 17.79
CA THR A 122 10.34 -0.82 17.37
C THR A 122 9.13 -1.11 18.26
N THR A 123 8.29 -0.11 18.45
CA THR A 123 7.03 -0.18 19.21
C THR A 123 5.80 -0.05 18.29
N VAL A 124 6.00 0.00 16.99
CA VAL A 124 4.94 0.30 16.01
C VAL A 124 3.79 -0.73 16.04
N LEU A 125 4.07 -1.96 16.47
CA LEU A 125 3.08 -3.04 16.56
C LEU A 125 2.42 -3.18 17.95
N ASP A 126 2.91 -2.47 18.97
CA ASP A 126 2.52 -2.70 20.38
C ASP A 126 1.03 -2.49 20.66
N ASN A 127 0.38 -1.61 19.88
CA ASN A 127 -1.06 -1.35 20.01
C ASN A 127 -1.96 -2.40 19.31
N MET A 128 -1.36 -3.32 18.54
CA MET A 128 -2.09 -4.32 17.78
C MET A 128 -1.98 -5.70 18.42
N PHE A 129 -0.76 -6.11 18.79
CA PHE A 129 -0.48 -7.39 19.43
C PHE A 129 0.95 -7.39 19.99
N LYS A 130 1.26 -8.38 20.83
CA LYS A 130 2.64 -8.60 21.29
C LYS A 130 3.41 -9.41 20.26
N ALA A 131 4.39 -8.79 19.63
CA ALA A 131 5.19 -9.43 18.59
C ALA A 131 5.90 -10.71 19.08
N SER A 132 6.32 -10.75 20.36
CA SER A 132 6.93 -11.93 20.97
C SER A 132 6.01 -13.16 21.10
N GLU A 133 4.69 -12.97 21.01
CA GLU A 133 3.71 -14.07 21.05
C GLU A 133 3.44 -14.66 19.66
N VAL A 134 3.71 -13.92 18.60
CA VAL A 134 3.46 -14.34 17.21
C VAL A 134 4.72 -14.62 16.41
N PHE A 135 5.87 -14.06 16.82
CA PHE A 135 7.14 -14.29 16.15
C PHE A 135 7.73 -15.64 16.56
N ASP A 136 7.82 -16.57 15.62
CA ASP A 136 8.43 -17.88 15.87
C ASP A 136 9.95 -17.80 15.80
N GLN A 137 10.59 -17.74 16.95
CA GLN A 137 12.07 -17.70 17.08
C GLN A 137 12.75 -18.99 16.61
N ARG A 138 12.01 -20.07 16.41
CA ARG A 138 12.56 -21.35 15.92
C ARG A 138 12.75 -21.36 14.41
N ARG A 139 12.35 -20.30 13.70
CA ARG A 139 12.54 -20.23 12.26
C ARG A 139 14.02 -20.38 11.92
N PRO A 140 14.37 -21.32 11.02
CA PRO A 140 15.78 -21.63 10.72
C PRO A 140 16.47 -20.51 9.92
N THR A 141 15.69 -19.61 9.31
CA THR A 141 16.21 -18.53 8.47
C THR A 141 16.07 -17.22 9.23
N PRO A 142 17.15 -16.50 9.49
CA PRO A 142 17.05 -15.16 10.05
C PRO A 142 16.25 -14.29 9.09
N VAL A 143 15.40 -13.44 9.65
CA VAL A 143 14.67 -12.45 8.87
C VAL A 143 15.61 -11.27 8.70
N ILE A 144 16.20 -11.17 7.52
CA ILE A 144 17.15 -10.10 7.18
C ILE A 144 16.40 -9.13 6.26
N ALA A 145 16.49 -7.83 6.56
CA ALA A 145 15.99 -6.82 5.65
C ALA A 145 16.76 -6.86 4.33
N ASN A 146 16.06 -6.63 3.22
CA ASN A 146 16.69 -6.54 1.91
C ASN A 146 17.80 -5.45 1.94
N GLY A 147 19.04 -5.85 1.73
CA GLY A 147 20.19 -4.96 1.69
C GLY A 147 21.07 -4.94 2.95
N GLU A 148 20.72 -5.66 3.99
CA GLU A 148 21.58 -5.91 5.15
C GLU A 148 22.16 -7.32 5.05
N SER A 149 23.32 -7.45 4.45
CA SER A 149 24.14 -8.68 4.43
C SER A 149 25.39 -8.51 5.23
#